data_1134e894063d7f0ef747b83328ed66f2
#
_entry.id   1134e894063d7f0ef747b83328ed66f2
#
_cell.length_a   1.000
_cell.length_b   1.000
_cell.length_c   1.000
_cell.angle_alpha   90.00
_cell.angle_beta   90.00
_cell.angle_gamma   90.00
#
_symmetry.space_group_name_H-M   'P 1'
#
loop_
_entity.id
_entity.type
_entity.pdbx_description
1 polymer ?
#
loop_
_entity_poly.entity_id
_entity_poly.type
_entity_poly.pdbx_seq_one_letter_code
_entity_poly.pdbx_strand_id
1 'polypeptide(L)'
;TYLARPDNIAKYTEGRFQPAGLATWAAPLDAAPNPDRGQVPVSGVVPSGTFGHLITEDDLSPGWIFDHVTPTQTAAFNGTQYRSPLAVATQVDQFVEAAIEDLSARIVAPLARPRTPLQIDEWATQNELDAIVMSYSPVGGTADALTQVKTPIISLVRPHDADAWPYASAGF
;
A
#
# COMPACT_ATOMS: atom_id res chain seq x y z
N THR A 1 10.70 -8.77 20.27
CA THR A 1 10.68 -10.16 19.76
C THR A 1 10.52 -11.11 20.92
N TYR A 2 9.58 -12.06 20.81
CA TYR A 2 9.31 -13.03 21.89
C TYR A 2 9.93 -14.39 21.51
N LEU A 3 10.64 -14.98 22.45
CA LEU A 3 11.12 -16.34 22.30
C LEU A 3 9.94 -17.31 22.50
N ALA A 4 9.74 -18.24 21.57
CA ALA A 4 8.78 -19.32 21.74
C ALA A 4 9.27 -20.29 22.82
N ARG A 5 8.60 -20.30 23.97
CA ARG A 5 8.95 -21.13 25.13
C ARG A 5 7.94 -22.27 25.28
N PRO A 6 8.41 -23.49 25.68
CA PRO A 6 7.52 -24.63 25.85
C PRO A 6 6.37 -24.38 26.84
N ASP A 7 6.66 -23.67 27.95
CA ASP A 7 5.67 -23.32 28.96
C ASP A 7 4.58 -22.38 28.41
N ASN A 8 4.95 -21.38 27.60
CA ASN A 8 3.99 -20.50 26.92
C ASN A 8 3.13 -21.25 25.91
N ILE A 9 3.75 -22.10 25.11
CA ILE A 9 3.02 -22.91 24.13
C ILE A 9 2.03 -23.83 24.84
N ALA A 10 2.44 -24.55 25.88
CA ALA A 10 1.58 -25.40 26.66
C ALA A 10 0.41 -24.60 27.27
N LYS A 11 0.68 -23.43 27.85
CA LYS A 11 -0.32 -22.55 28.46
C LYS A 11 -1.38 -22.13 27.47
N TYR A 12 -0.99 -21.60 26.29
CA TYR A 12 -1.94 -21.05 25.31
C TYR A 12 -2.56 -22.11 24.39
N THR A 13 -2.11 -23.34 24.47
CA THR A 13 -2.71 -24.48 23.77
C THR A 13 -3.43 -25.44 24.71
N GLU A 14 -3.65 -25.04 25.99
CA GLU A 14 -4.30 -25.89 26.99
C GLU A 14 -3.60 -27.25 27.16
N GLY A 15 -2.29 -27.28 27.05
CA GLY A 15 -1.47 -28.48 27.15
C GLY A 15 -1.46 -29.39 25.93
N ARG A 16 -2.14 -29.04 24.84
CA ARG A 16 -2.21 -29.84 23.61
C ARG A 16 -0.86 -30.00 22.89
N PHE A 17 0.02 -28.99 23.03
CA PHE A 17 1.33 -29.01 22.44
C PHE A 17 2.39 -28.73 23.49
N GLN A 18 3.36 -29.63 23.57
CA GLN A 18 4.51 -29.54 24.48
C GLN A 18 5.79 -29.84 23.67
N PRO A 19 6.22 -28.87 22.82
CA PRO A 19 7.37 -29.08 21.95
C PRO A 19 8.65 -29.23 22.76
N ALA A 20 9.49 -30.19 22.35
CA ALA A 20 10.84 -30.37 22.87
C ALA A 20 11.87 -29.69 21.94
N GLY A 21 13.05 -29.40 22.47
CA GLY A 21 14.19 -28.90 21.68
C GLY A 21 14.10 -27.42 21.32
N LEU A 22 13.16 -26.68 21.88
CA LEU A 22 13.12 -25.21 21.69
C LEU A 22 14.27 -24.55 22.48
N ALA A 23 14.81 -23.46 21.92
CA ALA A 23 15.80 -22.66 22.61
C ALA A 23 15.23 -22.12 23.94
N THR A 24 15.98 -22.30 25.03
CA THR A 24 15.60 -21.78 26.36
C THR A 24 16.05 -20.34 26.55
N TRP A 25 16.98 -19.89 25.76
CA TRP A 25 17.48 -18.52 25.74
C TRP A 25 17.93 -18.13 24.34
N ALA A 26 17.76 -16.86 24.00
CA ALA A 26 18.31 -16.27 22.80
C ALA A 26 18.87 -14.88 23.15
N ALA A 27 20.04 -14.56 22.64
CA ALA A 27 20.55 -13.20 22.71
C ALA A 27 19.61 -12.27 22.01
N PRO A 28 19.37 -11.05 22.50
CA PRO A 28 18.69 -10.02 21.74
C PRO A 28 19.38 -9.86 20.38
N LEU A 29 18.58 -9.74 19.32
CA LEU A 29 19.13 -9.39 18.00
C LEU A 29 19.71 -7.99 18.07
N ASP A 30 20.89 -7.83 17.50
CA ASP A 30 21.49 -6.51 17.28
C ASP A 30 20.68 -5.84 16.15
N ALA A 31 19.69 -5.07 16.55
CA ALA A 31 18.78 -4.41 15.62
C ALA A 31 19.23 -2.98 15.39
N ALA A 32 19.09 -2.51 14.15
CA ALA A 32 19.24 -1.10 13.86
C ALA A 32 18.31 -0.26 14.76
N PRO A 33 18.72 0.96 15.15
CA PRO A 33 17.85 1.86 15.88
C PRO A 33 16.54 2.06 15.12
N ASN A 34 15.45 2.24 15.86
CA ASN A 34 14.17 2.56 15.22
C ASN A 34 14.33 3.82 14.38
N PRO A 35 13.77 3.87 13.17
CA PRO A 35 13.76 5.08 12.38
C PRO A 35 13.03 6.20 13.13
N ASP A 36 13.42 7.43 12.84
CA ASP A 36 12.70 8.60 13.32
C ASP A 36 11.23 8.52 12.89
N ARG A 37 10.36 9.12 13.70
CA ARG A 37 8.95 9.22 13.36
C ARG A 37 8.79 10.00 12.06
N GLY A 38 8.11 9.40 11.09
CA GLY A 38 7.67 10.08 9.89
C GLY A 38 6.69 11.23 10.23
N GLN A 39 6.63 12.21 9.36
CA GLN A 39 5.62 13.26 9.47
C GLN A 39 4.24 12.69 9.08
N VAL A 40 3.18 13.27 9.66
CA VAL A 40 1.81 12.98 9.23
C VAL A 40 1.68 13.39 7.76
N PRO A 41 1.19 12.49 6.88
CA PRO A 41 1.02 12.83 5.48
C PRO A 41 0.02 13.97 5.31
N VAL A 42 0.29 14.85 4.35
CA VAL A 42 -0.55 15.98 4.01
C VAL A 42 -0.99 15.84 2.56
N SER A 43 -2.24 16.12 2.28
CA SER A 43 -2.76 16.14 0.91
C SER A 43 -2.00 17.12 0.04
N GLY A 44 -1.61 16.66 -1.15
CA GLY A 44 -1.09 17.53 -2.19
C GLY A 44 -2.14 18.52 -2.70
N VAL A 45 -1.68 19.59 -3.32
CA VAL A 45 -2.55 20.54 -4.00
C VAL A 45 -2.69 20.11 -5.46
N VAL A 46 -3.91 19.89 -5.90
CA VAL A 46 -4.20 19.56 -7.30
C VAL A 46 -4.19 20.85 -8.11
N PRO A 47 -3.21 21.05 -9.03
CA PRO A 47 -3.20 22.22 -9.91
C PRO A 47 -4.25 22.09 -11.01
N SER A 48 -4.39 23.11 -11.85
CA SER A 48 -5.16 23.00 -13.09
C SER A 48 -4.42 22.12 -14.10
N GLY A 49 -5.14 21.28 -14.86
CA GLY A 49 -4.53 20.42 -15.88
C GLY A 49 -5.32 19.15 -16.15
N THR A 50 -4.73 18.26 -16.94
CA THR A 50 -5.27 16.95 -17.28
C THR A 50 -4.72 15.89 -16.35
N PHE A 51 -5.59 15.23 -15.59
CA PHE A 51 -5.18 14.27 -14.54
C PHE A 51 -5.69 12.88 -14.82
N GLY A 52 -4.81 11.90 -14.58
CA GLY A 52 -5.20 10.51 -14.44
C GLY A 52 -5.40 10.15 -12.96
N HIS A 53 -6.33 9.25 -12.68
CA HIS A 53 -6.48 8.66 -11.35
C HIS A 53 -5.82 7.29 -11.31
N LEU A 54 -4.80 7.12 -10.46
CA LEU A 54 -4.16 5.85 -10.20
C LEU A 54 -4.69 5.25 -8.91
N ILE A 55 -5.31 4.10 -9.00
CA ILE A 55 -5.80 3.32 -7.86
C ILE A 55 -4.75 2.26 -7.54
N THR A 56 -4.44 2.08 -6.27
CA THR A 56 -3.57 1.00 -5.78
C THR A 56 -4.36 0.06 -4.87
N GLU A 57 -3.79 -1.10 -4.60
CA GLU A 57 -4.39 -2.05 -3.65
C GLU A 57 -4.51 -1.51 -2.22
N ASP A 58 -3.85 -0.39 -1.91
CA ASP A 58 -3.94 0.26 -0.60
C ASP A 58 -5.28 0.98 -0.39
N ASP A 59 -5.95 1.40 -1.49
CA ASP A 59 -7.27 2.02 -1.42
C ASP A 59 -8.14 1.65 -2.63
N LEU A 60 -8.96 0.63 -2.48
CA LEU A 60 -9.93 0.19 -3.49
C LEU A 60 -11.31 0.87 -3.33
N SER A 61 -11.37 2.01 -2.66
CA SER A 61 -12.58 2.82 -2.47
C SER A 61 -12.41 4.24 -3.00
N PRO A 62 -12.17 4.42 -4.31
CA PRO A 62 -11.68 5.67 -4.89
C PRO A 62 -12.72 6.79 -4.97
N GLY A 63 -13.96 6.55 -4.59
CA GLY A 63 -15.08 7.50 -4.79
C GLY A 63 -14.81 8.89 -4.21
N TRP A 64 -14.14 8.98 -3.07
CA TRP A 64 -13.82 10.25 -2.42
C TRP A 64 -12.83 11.13 -3.19
N ILE A 65 -12.00 10.54 -4.07
CA ILE A 65 -11.07 11.29 -4.93
C ILE A 65 -11.84 12.20 -5.89
N PHE A 66 -13.00 11.76 -6.38
CA PHE A 66 -13.81 12.52 -7.33
C PHE A 66 -14.41 13.81 -6.73
N ASP A 67 -14.42 13.94 -5.40
CA ASP A 67 -14.78 15.19 -4.72
C ASP A 67 -13.69 16.28 -4.88
N HIS A 68 -12.47 15.87 -5.24
CA HIS A 68 -11.30 16.74 -5.39
C HIS A 68 -10.89 16.98 -6.85
N VAL A 69 -11.10 15.98 -7.70
CA VAL A 69 -10.66 16.03 -9.11
C VAL A 69 -11.58 15.19 -9.98
N THR A 70 -11.76 15.63 -11.22
CA THR A 70 -12.42 14.83 -12.28
C THR A 70 -11.33 14.27 -13.19
N PRO A 71 -10.89 13.02 -13.01
CA PRO A 71 -9.86 12.43 -13.84
C PRO A 71 -10.36 12.17 -15.25
N THR A 72 -9.52 12.36 -16.25
CA THR A 72 -9.82 12.02 -17.64
C THR A 72 -9.61 10.54 -17.93
N GLN A 73 -8.74 9.90 -17.17
CA GLN A 73 -8.38 8.49 -17.29
C GLN A 73 -8.23 7.86 -15.92
N THR A 74 -8.45 6.55 -15.85
CA THR A 74 -8.27 5.78 -14.60
C THR A 74 -7.43 4.55 -14.87
N ALA A 75 -6.51 4.27 -13.95
CA ALA A 75 -5.69 3.06 -13.95
C ALA A 75 -5.68 2.42 -12.57
N ALA A 76 -5.46 1.11 -12.52
CA ALA A 76 -5.20 0.39 -11.28
C ALA A 76 -3.85 -0.31 -11.35
N PHE A 77 -3.03 -0.08 -10.35
CA PHE A 77 -1.71 -0.66 -10.21
C PHE A 77 -1.72 -1.70 -9.08
N ASN A 78 -1.31 -2.91 -9.41
CA ASN A 78 -1.11 -3.97 -8.43
C ASN A 78 0.37 -3.98 -8.03
N GLY A 79 0.67 -3.50 -6.84
CA GLY A 79 2.02 -3.42 -6.26
C GLY A 79 2.50 -4.70 -5.58
N THR A 80 1.73 -5.79 -5.62
CA THR A 80 2.00 -7.04 -4.89
C THR A 80 3.42 -7.55 -5.09
N GLN A 81 3.96 -7.48 -6.31
CA GLN A 81 5.32 -7.96 -6.63
C GLN A 81 6.44 -7.18 -5.91
N TYR A 82 6.16 -5.99 -5.41
CA TYR A 82 7.13 -5.13 -4.72
C TYR A 82 7.11 -5.31 -3.19
N ARG A 83 6.19 -6.12 -2.65
CA ARG A 83 6.05 -6.32 -1.20
C ARG A 83 7.20 -7.09 -0.56
N SER A 84 7.98 -7.82 -1.35
CA SER A 84 9.08 -8.63 -0.86
C SER A 84 10.18 -8.74 -1.92
N PRO A 85 11.46 -8.80 -1.52
CA PRO A 85 12.55 -9.16 -2.43
C PRO A 85 12.48 -10.64 -2.87
N LEU A 86 11.70 -11.46 -2.17
CA LEU A 86 11.41 -12.84 -2.53
C LEU A 86 10.15 -12.91 -3.38
N ALA A 87 10.00 -13.97 -4.16
CA ALA A 87 8.80 -14.21 -4.94
C ALA A 87 7.56 -14.24 -4.04
N VAL A 88 6.58 -13.42 -4.36
CA VAL A 88 5.29 -13.43 -3.69
C VAL A 88 4.45 -14.61 -4.19
N ALA A 89 3.74 -15.27 -3.30
CA ALA A 89 2.90 -16.41 -3.68
C ALA A 89 1.82 -15.96 -4.68
N THR A 90 1.60 -16.77 -5.71
CA THR A 90 0.59 -16.52 -6.76
C THR A 90 -0.80 -16.25 -6.19
N GLN A 91 -1.17 -16.91 -5.09
CA GLN A 91 -2.46 -16.70 -4.42
C GLN A 91 -2.64 -15.23 -3.94
N VAL A 92 -1.57 -14.59 -3.47
CA VAL A 92 -1.63 -13.18 -3.02
C VAL A 92 -1.86 -12.26 -4.21
N ASP A 93 -1.13 -12.46 -5.31
CA ASP A 93 -1.32 -11.69 -6.53
C ASP A 93 -2.74 -11.88 -7.11
N GLN A 94 -3.23 -13.11 -7.18
CA GLN A 94 -4.58 -13.43 -7.64
C GLN A 94 -5.66 -12.79 -6.77
N PHE A 95 -5.47 -12.73 -5.44
CA PHE A 95 -6.41 -12.07 -4.55
C PHE A 95 -6.50 -10.58 -4.85
N VAL A 96 -5.36 -9.90 -5.02
CA VAL A 96 -5.33 -8.47 -5.33
C VAL A 96 -5.92 -8.20 -6.72
N GLU A 97 -5.60 -9.02 -7.73
CA GLU A 97 -6.20 -8.90 -9.07
C GLU A 97 -7.72 -9.06 -9.03
N ALA A 98 -8.23 -10.03 -8.28
CA ALA A 98 -9.68 -10.22 -8.13
C ALA A 98 -10.35 -9.02 -7.42
N ALA A 99 -9.70 -8.43 -6.43
CA ALA A 99 -10.20 -7.23 -5.76
C ALA A 99 -10.22 -6.00 -6.70
N ILE A 100 -9.20 -5.85 -7.55
CA ILE A 100 -9.17 -4.80 -8.58
C ILE A 100 -10.22 -5.08 -9.68
N GLU A 101 -10.48 -6.34 -10.01
CA GLU A 101 -11.53 -6.71 -10.97
C GLU A 101 -12.93 -6.38 -10.42
N ASP A 102 -13.19 -6.67 -9.16
CA ASP A 102 -14.44 -6.25 -8.49
C ASP A 102 -14.59 -4.72 -8.49
N LEU A 103 -13.50 -3.98 -8.23
CA LEU A 103 -13.48 -2.53 -8.36
C LEU A 103 -13.83 -2.09 -9.80
N SER A 104 -13.22 -2.73 -10.80
CA SER A 104 -13.44 -2.43 -12.23
C SER A 104 -14.92 -2.52 -12.61
N ALA A 105 -15.66 -3.46 -12.05
CA ALA A 105 -17.10 -3.60 -12.28
C ALA A 105 -17.93 -2.44 -11.70
N ARG A 106 -17.36 -1.66 -10.78
CA ARG A 106 -18.01 -0.51 -10.11
C ARG A 106 -17.62 0.83 -10.71
N ILE A 107 -16.61 0.87 -11.57
CA ILE A 107 -16.15 2.09 -12.25
C ILE A 107 -16.74 2.13 -13.66
N VAL A 108 -17.32 3.27 -14.03
CA VAL A 108 -17.98 3.43 -15.33
C VAL A 108 -16.98 3.56 -16.49
N ALA A 109 -15.74 3.96 -16.22
CA ALA A 109 -14.70 4.20 -17.23
C ALA A 109 -13.79 2.96 -17.44
N PRO A 110 -13.18 2.81 -18.63
CA PRO A 110 -12.16 1.79 -18.85
C PRO A 110 -11.03 1.95 -17.84
N LEU A 111 -10.59 0.85 -17.24
CA LEU A 111 -9.54 0.82 -16.24
C LEU A 111 -8.26 0.24 -16.84
N ALA A 112 -7.25 1.09 -17.06
CA ALA A 112 -5.92 0.62 -17.44
C ALA A 112 -5.27 -0.20 -16.32
N ARG A 113 -4.40 -1.14 -16.67
CA ARG A 113 -3.77 -2.11 -15.74
C ARG A 113 -2.25 -2.10 -15.85
N PRO A 114 -1.55 -0.99 -15.55
CA PRO A 114 -0.10 -0.98 -15.50
C PRO A 114 0.40 -1.94 -14.41
N ARG A 115 1.48 -2.66 -14.71
CA ARG A 115 2.11 -3.63 -13.78
C ARG A 115 3.47 -3.15 -13.27
N THR A 116 4.03 -2.11 -13.89
CA THR A 116 5.33 -1.55 -13.52
C THR A 116 5.26 -0.02 -13.49
N PRO A 117 6.18 0.65 -12.75
CA PRO A 117 6.31 2.10 -12.78
C PRO A 117 6.49 2.66 -14.21
N LEU A 118 7.24 1.96 -15.06
CA LEU A 118 7.40 2.35 -16.46
C LEU A 118 6.06 2.35 -17.21
N GLN A 119 5.24 1.33 -17.02
CA GLN A 119 3.92 1.26 -17.65
C GLN A 119 2.94 2.32 -17.12
N ILE A 120 3.13 2.80 -15.89
CA ILE A 120 2.40 3.97 -15.37
C ILE A 120 2.79 5.23 -16.16
N ASP A 121 4.08 5.45 -16.38
CA ASP A 121 4.57 6.58 -17.20
C ASP A 121 4.11 6.49 -18.66
N GLU A 122 4.14 5.29 -19.24
CA GLU A 122 3.64 5.03 -20.59
C GLU A 122 2.15 5.36 -20.70
N TRP A 123 1.34 4.90 -19.73
CA TRP A 123 -0.09 5.21 -19.65
C TRP A 123 -0.34 6.72 -19.53
N ALA A 124 0.41 7.40 -18.67
CA ALA A 124 0.28 8.85 -18.50
C ALA A 124 0.64 9.59 -19.80
N THR A 125 1.72 9.19 -20.45
CA THR A 125 2.18 9.79 -21.72
C THR A 125 1.17 9.57 -22.86
N GLN A 126 0.65 8.35 -23.01
CA GLN A 126 -0.33 8.00 -24.04
C GLN A 126 -1.66 8.77 -23.91
N ASN A 127 -1.98 9.21 -22.71
CA ASN A 127 -3.21 9.95 -22.41
C ASN A 127 -2.95 11.45 -22.16
N GLU A 128 -1.75 11.94 -22.46
CA GLU A 128 -1.36 13.36 -22.33
C GLU A 128 -1.68 13.93 -20.94
N LEU A 129 -1.38 13.15 -19.88
CA LEU A 129 -1.63 13.55 -18.51
C LEU A 129 -0.53 14.49 -18.00
N ASP A 130 -0.92 15.61 -17.40
CA ASP A 130 -0.01 16.52 -16.72
C ASP A 130 0.47 15.94 -15.39
N ALA A 131 -0.40 15.18 -14.72
CA ALA A 131 -0.10 14.54 -13.44
C ALA A 131 -1.01 13.33 -13.17
N ILE A 132 -0.64 12.57 -12.17
CA ILE A 132 -1.39 11.45 -11.62
C ILE A 132 -1.89 11.86 -10.24
N VAL A 133 -3.18 11.70 -9.98
CA VAL A 133 -3.78 11.86 -8.64
C VAL A 133 -4.08 10.49 -8.07
N MET A 134 -3.76 10.28 -6.80
CA MET A 134 -4.02 9.02 -6.11
C MET A 134 -4.24 9.21 -4.62
N SER A 135 -4.83 8.21 -3.96
CA SER A 135 -4.81 8.11 -2.50
C SER A 135 -3.37 7.98 -2.00
N TYR A 136 -3.07 8.58 -0.86
CA TYR A 136 -1.78 8.39 -0.21
C TYR A 136 -1.50 6.89 -0.01
N SER A 137 -0.37 6.44 -0.56
CA SER A 137 0.11 5.07 -0.35
C SER A 137 1.00 5.06 0.90
N PRO A 138 0.67 4.26 1.92
CA PRO A 138 1.50 4.17 3.12
C PRO A 138 2.85 3.52 2.82
N VAL A 139 3.77 3.59 3.79
CA VAL A 139 5.10 2.96 3.68
C VAL A 139 4.98 1.49 3.31
N GLY A 140 5.71 1.09 2.28
CA GLY A 140 5.70 -0.29 1.78
C GLY A 140 6.15 -0.38 0.34
N GLY A 141 6.16 -1.61 -0.19
CA GLY A 141 6.68 -1.90 -1.53
C GLY A 141 5.95 -1.14 -2.64
N THR A 142 4.66 -0.89 -2.50
CA THR A 142 3.88 -0.09 -3.47
C THR A 142 4.36 1.36 -3.48
N ALA A 143 4.50 1.99 -2.30
CA ALA A 143 5.03 3.35 -2.19
C ALA A 143 6.45 3.45 -2.75
N ASP A 144 7.32 2.46 -2.45
CA ASP A 144 8.69 2.41 -2.97
C ASP A 144 8.71 2.29 -4.50
N ALA A 145 7.84 1.46 -5.08
CA ALA A 145 7.71 1.33 -6.52
C ALA A 145 7.27 2.65 -7.17
N LEU A 146 6.32 3.35 -6.57
CA LEU A 146 5.80 4.62 -7.08
C LEU A 146 6.86 5.74 -7.09
N THR A 147 7.92 5.67 -6.26
CA THR A 147 9.04 6.61 -6.34
C THR A 147 9.80 6.55 -7.66
N GLN A 148 9.65 5.48 -8.44
CA GLN A 148 10.29 5.29 -9.75
C GLN A 148 9.47 5.87 -10.90
N VAL A 149 8.23 6.28 -10.66
CA VAL A 149 7.38 6.94 -11.65
C VAL A 149 7.88 8.37 -11.85
N LYS A 150 8.03 8.77 -13.11
CA LYS A 150 8.54 10.09 -13.50
C LYS A 150 7.45 11.14 -13.66
N THR A 151 6.26 10.70 -14.05
CA THR A 151 5.08 11.55 -14.14
C THR A 151 4.75 12.09 -12.73
N PRO A 152 4.51 13.39 -12.56
CA PRO A 152 4.19 13.96 -11.26
C PRO A 152 3.02 13.23 -10.58
N ILE A 153 3.22 12.77 -9.34
CA ILE A 153 2.18 12.13 -8.52
C ILE A 153 1.73 13.10 -7.45
N ILE A 154 0.43 13.32 -7.39
CA ILE A 154 -0.25 14.12 -6.36
C ILE A 154 -0.99 13.14 -5.44
N SER A 155 -0.45 12.96 -4.25
CA SER A 155 -1.08 12.12 -3.22
C SER A 155 -2.09 12.93 -2.42
N LEU A 156 -3.29 12.41 -2.30
CA LEU A 156 -4.34 12.97 -1.46
C LEU A 156 -4.54 12.07 -0.24
N VAL A 157 -4.70 12.68 0.93
CA VAL A 157 -5.01 11.96 2.17
C VAL A 157 -6.52 11.97 2.36
N ARG A 158 -7.10 10.82 2.62
CA ARG A 158 -8.53 10.70 2.90
C ARG A 158 -8.88 11.56 4.12
N PRO A 159 -9.99 12.33 4.12
CA PRO A 159 -10.34 13.19 5.24
C PRO A 159 -10.35 12.48 6.59
N HIS A 160 -10.94 11.29 6.66
CA HIS A 160 -10.95 10.48 7.89
C HIS A 160 -9.54 10.13 8.38
N ASP A 161 -8.62 9.81 7.46
CA ASP A 161 -7.23 9.48 7.81
C ASP A 161 -6.47 10.74 8.25
N ALA A 162 -6.70 11.88 7.61
CA ALA A 162 -6.11 13.15 8.00
C ALA A 162 -6.54 13.57 9.43
N ASP A 163 -7.79 13.33 9.78
CA ASP A 163 -8.33 13.61 11.12
C ASP A 163 -7.78 12.64 12.17
N ALA A 164 -7.62 11.35 11.85
CA ALA A 164 -7.23 10.31 12.79
C ALA A 164 -5.71 10.20 12.97
N TRP A 165 -4.92 10.39 11.92
CA TRP A 165 -3.48 10.15 11.90
C TRP A 165 -2.66 10.92 12.94
N PRO A 166 -2.97 12.21 13.24
CA PRO A 166 -2.24 12.95 14.28
C PRO A 166 -2.28 12.27 15.66
N TYR A 167 -3.30 11.47 15.93
CA TYR A 167 -3.47 10.75 17.19
C TYR A 167 -2.78 9.38 17.21
N ALA A 168 -2.32 8.87 16.09
CA ALA A 168 -1.56 7.62 15.97
C ALA A 168 -0.12 7.81 16.46
N SER A 169 0.05 8.24 17.70
CA SER A 169 1.33 8.69 18.25
C SER A 169 2.11 7.62 19.02
N ALA A 170 1.50 6.50 19.36
CA ALA A 170 2.13 5.36 20.04
C ALA A 170 1.48 4.05 19.59
N GLY A 171 2.26 2.95 19.67
CA GLY A 171 1.70 1.59 19.58
C GLY A 171 0.94 1.24 20.85
N PHE A 172 0.19 0.16 20.79
CA PHE A 172 -0.51 -0.43 21.93
C PHE A 172 0.48 -1.15 22.85
#